data_564ed4d87564c40a7beb0bdb817fca17
#
_entry.id   564ed4d87564c40a7beb0bdb817fca17
#
_cell.length_a   1.000
_cell.length_b   1.000
_cell.length_c   1.000
_cell.angle_alpha   90.00
_cell.angle_beta   90.00
_cell.angle_gamma   90.00
#
_symmetry.space_group_name_H-M   'P 1'
#
loop_
_entity.id
_entity.type
_entity.pdbx_description
1 polymer ?
#
loop_
_entity_poly.entity_id
_entity_poly.type
_entity_poly.pdbx_seq_one_letter_code
_entity_poly.pdbx_strand_id
1 'polypeptide(L)'
;NFTPDEKNDFDLDFARELQDRNSTPGMSKAAETCRGTTCTPNTKSDSRYEHTTYSLTHSGYYEDFNTTSYIQQEETNNPGREMRSYNTTFNNQNQIFLGDHTLTLGGQYRYEKLRDNGNQLEAADGLNKLTRWSWALFAEDEWSMTESFTLTGGLRMDKDQNYGTNWTPRGYGVWHLADQWTLKGGVSAGYRAPDLRQSSASWGQVTGGGRLDGIIVGNPDLKPEKSLSEELALLWDNNDDLNAGVTLFNTDFKDKITEVRRCNSSADPACTIGGHSYDFVSDRVNVDKANMRGVESSFGWKITRDVNWTANYTYTESEQKSGQFSGKPLNKMPKHMFNTTLDWQATPDVGFWSRLNLRGKTSEYLSRTSMSQGTPSYTQVDVGMRYNANKNLLVTAGVYNVLDKQIDYDTYDTVLDGRRYTVGMTYSF
;
A
#
# COMPACT_ATOMS: atom_id res chain seq x y z
N ASN A 1 -27.87 3.89 6.30
CA ASN A 1 -28.37 2.63 5.73
C ASN A 1 -29.89 2.75 5.55
N PHE A 2 -30.40 2.24 4.43
CA PHE A 2 -31.82 2.17 4.10
C PHE A 2 -32.15 0.80 3.51
N THR A 3 -32.98 0.01 4.21
CA THR A 3 -33.37 -1.35 3.87
C THR A 3 -34.86 -1.35 3.53
N PRO A 4 -35.25 -1.15 2.25
CA PRO A 4 -36.66 -1.07 1.85
C PRO A 4 -37.41 -2.41 1.97
N ASP A 5 -36.70 -3.53 1.88
CA ASP A 5 -37.17 -4.88 1.97
C ASP A 5 -36.09 -5.84 2.45
N GLU A 6 -36.40 -7.13 2.63
CA GLU A 6 -35.47 -8.15 3.10
C GLU A 6 -34.33 -8.49 2.07
N LYS A 7 -34.45 -8.02 0.84
CA LYS A 7 -33.53 -8.37 -0.27
C LYS A 7 -32.64 -7.22 -0.66
N ASN A 8 -32.94 -5.98 -0.30
CA ASN A 8 -32.23 -4.82 -0.79
C ASN A 8 -31.77 -3.91 0.35
N ASP A 9 -30.47 -3.61 0.33
CA ASP A 9 -29.82 -2.65 1.22
C ASP A 9 -29.19 -1.52 0.41
N PHE A 10 -29.36 -0.29 0.91
CA PHE A 10 -28.71 0.89 0.37
C PHE A 10 -27.92 1.59 1.48
N ASP A 11 -26.62 1.81 1.22
CA ASP A 11 -25.73 2.55 2.10
C ASP A 11 -25.28 3.83 1.43
N LEU A 12 -25.44 4.95 2.14
CA LEU A 12 -24.89 6.24 1.76
C LEU A 12 -23.81 6.61 2.77
N ASP A 13 -22.56 6.71 2.28
CA ASP A 13 -21.42 7.06 3.10
C ASP A 13 -20.83 8.41 2.68
N PHE A 14 -20.45 9.16 3.69
CA PHE A 14 -19.68 10.39 3.56
C PHE A 14 -18.51 10.35 4.54
N ALA A 15 -17.29 10.55 4.04
CA ALA A 15 -16.11 10.69 4.87
C ALA A 15 -15.31 11.92 4.46
N ARG A 16 -14.78 12.64 5.45
CA ARG A 16 -13.84 13.73 5.23
C ARG A 16 -12.68 13.60 6.21
N GLU A 17 -11.47 13.55 5.66
CA GLU A 17 -10.22 13.50 6.40
C GLU A 17 -9.43 14.79 6.13
N LEU A 18 -8.90 15.37 7.20
CA LEU A 18 -7.96 16.50 7.15
C LEU A 18 -6.62 16.03 7.70
N GLN A 19 -5.57 16.09 6.91
CA GLN A 19 -4.24 15.68 7.31
C GLN A 19 -3.28 16.87 7.24
N ASP A 20 -2.87 17.36 8.41
CA ASP A 20 -1.81 18.36 8.54
C ASP A 20 -0.48 17.65 8.82
N ARG A 21 0.50 17.85 7.98
CA ARG A 21 1.85 17.30 8.13
C ARG A 21 2.84 18.42 8.38
N ASN A 22 3.47 18.37 9.55
CA ASN A 22 4.52 19.30 9.94
C ASN A 22 5.87 18.58 9.89
N SER A 23 6.83 19.13 9.18
CA SER A 23 8.17 18.58 9.11
C SER A 23 9.17 19.53 9.74
N THR A 24 9.85 19.07 10.80
CA THR A 24 10.85 19.83 11.55
C THR A 24 12.24 19.28 11.29
N PRO A 25 13.22 20.13 10.86
CA PRO A 25 14.59 19.73 10.67
C PRO A 25 15.22 19.13 11.92
N GLY A 26 16.00 18.07 11.77
CA GLY A 26 16.61 17.34 12.88
C GLY A 26 15.65 16.46 13.69
N MET A 27 14.35 16.43 13.31
CA MET A 27 13.33 15.57 13.92
C MET A 27 12.68 14.67 12.85
N SER A 28 11.76 15.22 12.07
CA SER A 28 10.99 14.49 11.04
C SER A 28 11.59 14.57 9.64
N LYS A 29 12.67 15.30 9.46
CA LYS A 29 13.51 15.36 8.26
C LYS A 29 14.95 15.69 8.64
N ALA A 30 15.90 15.48 7.71
CA ALA A 30 17.31 15.82 7.93
C ALA A 30 17.46 17.28 8.39
N ALA A 31 18.38 17.54 9.32
CA ALA A 31 18.69 18.88 9.80
C ALA A 31 19.23 19.76 8.67
N GLU A 32 20.04 19.19 7.80
CA GLU A 32 20.71 19.85 6.69
C GLU A 32 20.60 19.02 5.42
N THR A 33 20.73 19.68 4.28
CA THR A 33 20.92 19.02 2.99
C THR A 33 22.31 19.39 2.45
N CYS A 34 23.14 18.36 2.21
CA CYS A 34 24.51 18.55 1.74
C CYS A 34 24.64 18.27 0.24
N ARG A 35 25.40 19.12 -0.46
CA ARG A 35 25.88 18.93 -1.83
C ARG A 35 27.41 18.96 -1.85
N GLY A 36 28.02 17.82 -2.05
CA GLY A 36 29.46 17.71 -1.88
C GLY A 36 29.85 18.16 -0.48
N THR A 37 30.68 19.19 -0.38
CA THR A 37 31.15 19.77 0.89
C THR A 37 30.25 20.89 1.44
N THR A 38 29.25 21.34 0.69
CA THR A 38 28.36 22.43 1.09
C THR A 38 27.07 21.89 1.65
N CYS A 39 26.81 22.17 2.93
CA CYS A 39 25.56 21.84 3.63
C CYS A 39 24.73 23.11 3.88
N THR A 40 23.43 23.01 3.67
CA THR A 40 22.46 24.08 3.95
C THR A 40 21.40 23.58 4.92
N PRO A 41 21.12 24.33 6.01
CA PRO A 41 20.10 23.99 6.98
C PRO A 41 18.72 23.86 6.35
N ASN A 42 17.98 22.82 6.73
CA ASN A 42 16.58 22.65 6.32
C ASN A 42 15.65 23.57 7.10
N THR A 43 14.55 23.99 6.50
CA THR A 43 13.52 24.81 7.18
C THR A 43 12.30 23.95 7.52
N LYS A 44 11.51 24.37 8.52
CA LYS A 44 10.20 23.76 8.79
C LYS A 44 9.32 23.85 7.54
N SER A 45 8.52 22.83 7.33
CA SER A 45 7.52 22.83 6.25
C SER A 45 6.23 22.20 6.74
N ASP A 46 5.12 22.83 6.36
CA ASP A 46 3.78 22.37 6.65
C ASP A 46 3.08 22.03 5.34
N SER A 47 2.29 20.97 5.35
CA SER A 47 1.46 20.61 4.22
C SER A 47 0.12 20.09 4.70
N ARG A 48 -0.95 20.54 4.04
CA ARG A 48 -2.32 20.10 4.32
C ARG A 48 -2.84 19.29 3.14
N TYR A 49 -3.45 18.16 3.46
CA TYR A 49 -4.22 17.35 2.53
C TYR A 49 -5.66 17.22 3.06
N GLU A 50 -6.60 17.40 2.16
CA GLU A 50 -8.02 17.19 2.43
C GLU A 50 -8.48 16.05 1.53
N HIS A 51 -9.03 15.02 2.12
CA HIS A 51 -9.60 13.89 1.40
C HIS A 51 -11.09 13.81 1.71
N THR A 52 -11.91 13.74 0.68
CA THR A 52 -13.37 13.63 0.82
C THR A 52 -13.87 12.49 -0.05
N THR A 53 -14.68 11.62 0.53
CA THR A 53 -15.29 10.48 -0.16
C THR A 53 -16.81 10.54 -0.02
N TYR A 54 -17.49 10.32 -1.12
CA TYR A 54 -18.93 10.10 -1.19
C TYR A 54 -19.15 8.73 -1.83
N SER A 55 -19.99 7.88 -1.23
CA SER A 55 -20.37 6.62 -1.86
C SER A 55 -21.83 6.30 -1.65
N LEU A 56 -22.43 5.70 -2.66
CA LEU A 56 -23.74 5.07 -2.61
C LEU A 56 -23.57 3.62 -3.03
N THR A 57 -23.92 2.70 -2.15
CA THR A 57 -23.83 1.26 -2.38
C THR A 57 -25.22 0.66 -2.34
N HIS A 58 -25.53 -0.19 -3.30
CA HIS A 58 -26.69 -1.10 -3.28
C HIS A 58 -26.21 -2.53 -3.16
N SER A 59 -26.76 -3.27 -2.22
CA SER A 59 -26.59 -4.72 -2.07
C SER A 59 -27.93 -5.41 -2.23
N GLY A 60 -27.99 -6.39 -3.13
CA GLY A 60 -29.19 -7.19 -3.39
C GLY A 60 -28.91 -8.66 -3.11
N TYR A 61 -29.83 -9.31 -2.39
CA TYR A 61 -29.75 -10.71 -1.96
C TYR A 61 -30.93 -11.48 -2.50
N TYR A 62 -30.67 -12.34 -3.49
CA TYR A 62 -31.69 -13.14 -4.17
C TYR A 62 -31.36 -14.63 -4.01
N GLU A 63 -32.31 -15.49 -4.29
CA GLU A 63 -32.17 -16.93 -4.08
C GLU A 63 -30.97 -17.53 -4.84
N ASP A 64 -30.81 -17.15 -6.11
CA ASP A 64 -29.78 -17.70 -7.00
C ASP A 64 -28.57 -16.79 -7.18
N PHE A 65 -28.63 -15.54 -6.73
CA PHE A 65 -27.53 -14.60 -6.88
C PHE A 65 -27.55 -13.46 -5.88
N ASN A 66 -26.37 -12.92 -5.61
CA ASN A 66 -26.18 -11.66 -4.92
C ASN A 66 -25.63 -10.61 -5.89
N THR A 67 -26.02 -9.35 -5.71
CA THR A 67 -25.48 -8.24 -6.49
C THR A 67 -24.99 -7.14 -5.58
N THR A 68 -23.88 -6.52 -5.94
CA THR A 68 -23.37 -5.31 -5.28
C THR A 68 -23.04 -4.29 -6.34
N SER A 69 -23.62 -3.10 -6.23
CA SER A 69 -23.32 -1.97 -7.10
C SER A 69 -22.94 -0.77 -6.26
N TYR A 70 -21.91 -0.05 -6.63
CA TYR A 70 -21.61 1.22 -6.00
C TYR A 70 -21.16 2.29 -7.00
N ILE A 71 -21.44 3.53 -6.64
CA ILE A 71 -20.83 4.71 -7.21
C ILE A 71 -20.10 5.45 -6.10
N GLN A 72 -18.83 5.74 -6.33
CA GLN A 72 -17.98 6.44 -5.38
C GLN A 72 -17.27 7.60 -6.06
N GLN A 73 -17.21 8.71 -5.37
CA GLN A 73 -16.36 9.84 -5.77
C GLN A 73 -15.39 10.17 -4.64
N GLU A 74 -14.11 10.16 -4.98
CA GLU A 74 -13.01 10.58 -4.11
C GLU A 74 -12.45 11.90 -4.60
N GLU A 75 -12.26 12.83 -3.69
CA GLU A 75 -11.60 14.10 -3.95
C GLU A 75 -10.42 14.25 -3.00
N THR A 76 -9.24 14.51 -3.56
CA THR A 76 -8.05 14.87 -2.78
C THR A 76 -7.60 16.28 -3.16
N ASN A 77 -7.50 17.16 -2.18
CA ASN A 77 -7.07 18.53 -2.34
C ASN A 77 -5.77 18.78 -1.56
N ASN A 78 -4.80 19.37 -2.21
CA ASN A 78 -3.58 19.88 -1.59
C ASN A 78 -3.46 21.38 -1.88
N PRO A 79 -4.00 22.24 -1.00
CA PRO A 79 -4.05 23.68 -1.24
C PRO A 79 -2.65 24.30 -1.40
N GLY A 80 -1.66 23.81 -0.63
CA GLY A 80 -0.29 24.33 -0.68
C GLY A 80 0.46 24.05 -1.99
N ARG A 81 -0.07 23.13 -2.82
CA ARG A 81 0.45 22.85 -4.16
C ARG A 81 -0.53 23.23 -5.26
N GLU A 82 -1.66 23.84 -4.92
CA GLU A 82 -2.74 24.15 -5.86
C GLU A 82 -3.18 22.94 -6.70
N MET A 83 -3.19 21.77 -6.06
CA MET A 83 -3.46 20.49 -6.71
C MET A 83 -4.75 19.87 -6.17
N ARG A 84 -5.63 19.43 -7.07
CA ARG A 84 -6.87 18.72 -6.75
C ARG A 84 -7.09 17.56 -7.71
N SER A 85 -7.32 16.38 -7.17
CA SER A 85 -7.67 15.18 -7.94
C SER A 85 -9.07 14.69 -7.61
N TYR A 86 -9.75 14.19 -8.62
CA TYR A 86 -11.06 13.54 -8.51
C TYR A 86 -10.98 12.16 -9.14
N ASN A 87 -11.58 11.20 -8.49
CA ASN A 87 -11.69 9.85 -8.97
C ASN A 87 -13.14 9.40 -8.77
N THR A 88 -13.86 9.18 -9.86
CA THR A 88 -15.22 8.67 -9.84
C THR A 88 -15.22 7.24 -10.33
N THR A 89 -15.71 6.31 -9.52
CA THR A 89 -15.78 4.88 -9.82
C THR A 89 -17.21 4.41 -9.73
N PHE A 90 -17.68 3.73 -10.79
CA PHE A 90 -18.86 2.88 -10.76
C PHE A 90 -18.42 1.43 -10.85
N ASN A 91 -18.97 0.57 -10.00
CA ASN A 91 -18.72 -0.86 -10.03
C ASN A 91 -20.03 -1.63 -9.87
N ASN A 92 -20.17 -2.73 -10.59
CA ASN A 92 -21.22 -3.72 -10.37
C ASN A 92 -20.57 -5.12 -10.34
N GLN A 93 -20.97 -5.93 -9.39
CA GLN A 93 -20.55 -7.31 -9.24
C GLN A 93 -21.75 -8.17 -8.91
N ASN A 94 -21.86 -9.31 -9.59
CA ASN A 94 -22.92 -10.30 -9.39
C ASN A 94 -22.26 -11.63 -9.05
N GLN A 95 -22.67 -12.25 -7.97
CA GLN A 95 -22.26 -13.57 -7.54
C GLN A 95 -23.43 -14.53 -7.73
N ILE A 96 -23.26 -15.53 -8.56
CA ILE A 96 -24.29 -16.47 -9.01
C ILE A 96 -23.93 -17.86 -8.49
N PHE A 97 -24.88 -18.52 -7.82
CA PHE A 97 -24.70 -19.84 -7.22
C PHE A 97 -25.25 -20.91 -8.15
N LEU A 98 -24.36 -21.78 -8.68
CA LEU A 98 -24.67 -22.79 -9.68
C LEU A 98 -24.17 -24.18 -9.22
N GLY A 99 -24.80 -24.75 -8.22
CA GLY A 99 -24.37 -26.03 -7.64
C GLY A 99 -22.98 -25.93 -7.02
N ASP A 100 -22.01 -26.66 -7.59
CA ASP A 100 -20.62 -26.66 -7.10
C ASP A 100 -19.82 -25.44 -7.56
N HIS A 101 -20.42 -24.51 -8.31
CA HIS A 101 -19.80 -23.31 -8.83
C HIS A 101 -20.37 -22.05 -8.19
N THR A 102 -19.49 -21.12 -7.85
CA THR A 102 -19.84 -19.74 -7.52
C THR A 102 -19.23 -18.83 -8.56
N LEU A 103 -20.07 -18.40 -9.50
CA LEU A 103 -19.63 -17.53 -10.61
C LEU A 103 -19.78 -16.06 -10.22
N THR A 104 -18.69 -15.32 -10.30
CA THR A 104 -18.65 -13.85 -10.11
C THR A 104 -18.46 -13.16 -11.45
N LEU A 105 -19.41 -12.32 -11.83
CA LEU A 105 -19.35 -11.50 -13.04
C LEU A 105 -19.47 -10.04 -12.67
N GLY A 106 -18.69 -9.18 -13.30
CA GLY A 106 -18.80 -7.76 -12.99
C GLY A 106 -18.18 -6.83 -14.01
N GLY A 107 -18.43 -5.56 -13.78
CA GLY A 107 -17.88 -4.47 -14.57
C GLY A 107 -17.56 -3.25 -13.72
N GLN A 108 -16.58 -2.48 -14.17
CA GLN A 108 -16.14 -1.28 -13.52
C GLN A 108 -15.94 -0.18 -14.57
N TYR A 109 -16.33 1.04 -14.23
CA TYR A 109 -15.97 2.25 -14.96
C TYR A 109 -15.30 3.22 -14.01
N ARG A 110 -14.21 3.84 -14.46
CA ARG A 110 -13.46 4.83 -13.68
C ARG A 110 -13.18 6.06 -14.51
N TYR A 111 -13.41 7.23 -13.92
CA TYR A 111 -13.07 8.51 -14.49
C TYR A 111 -12.16 9.28 -13.54
N GLU A 112 -10.98 9.62 -14.02
CA GLU A 112 -9.96 10.36 -13.28
C GLU A 112 -9.82 11.77 -13.83
N LYS A 113 -9.70 12.76 -12.94
CA LYS A 113 -9.46 14.15 -13.30
C LYS A 113 -8.47 14.76 -12.32
N LEU A 114 -7.40 15.31 -12.84
CA LEU A 114 -6.42 16.08 -12.10
C LEU A 114 -6.49 17.54 -12.53
N ARG A 115 -6.54 18.45 -11.56
CA ARG A 115 -6.22 19.87 -11.71
C ARG A 115 -4.97 20.16 -10.91
N ASP A 116 -3.99 20.81 -11.52
CA ASP A 116 -2.70 21.06 -10.90
C ASP A 116 -2.12 22.35 -11.52
N ASN A 117 -2.00 23.39 -10.73
CA ASN A 117 -1.50 24.69 -11.20
C ASN A 117 -0.02 24.90 -10.88
N GLY A 118 0.58 24.02 -10.06
CA GLY A 118 1.95 24.18 -9.58
C GLY A 118 3.01 23.32 -10.27
N ASN A 119 2.62 22.42 -11.17
CA ASN A 119 3.53 21.41 -11.75
C ASN A 119 3.51 21.38 -13.29
N GLN A 120 3.27 22.52 -13.93
CA GLN A 120 3.32 22.63 -15.38
C GLN A 120 4.73 23.00 -15.84
N LEU A 121 5.10 22.57 -17.03
CA LEU A 121 6.23 23.17 -17.73
C LEU A 121 5.81 24.57 -18.23
N GLU A 122 6.69 25.56 -18.19
CA GLU A 122 6.39 26.92 -18.69
C GLU A 122 5.89 26.93 -20.12
N ALA A 123 6.38 25.98 -20.94
CA ALA A 123 5.93 25.80 -22.33
C ALA A 123 4.52 25.16 -22.46
N ALA A 124 3.87 24.76 -21.37
CA ALA A 124 2.60 24.03 -21.41
C ALA A 124 1.35 24.93 -21.52
N ASP A 125 1.55 26.22 -21.69
CA ASP A 125 0.59 27.28 -22.04
C ASP A 125 -0.84 27.04 -21.46
N GLY A 126 -0.95 27.08 -20.11
CA GLY A 126 -2.23 27.04 -19.40
C GLY A 126 -2.88 25.66 -19.26
N LEU A 127 -2.21 24.57 -19.63
CA LEU A 127 -2.72 23.22 -19.44
C LEU A 127 -2.68 22.83 -17.97
N ASN A 128 -3.75 23.08 -17.23
CA ASN A 128 -3.85 22.77 -15.80
C ASN A 128 -4.80 21.61 -15.47
N LYS A 129 -5.26 20.87 -16.47
CA LYS A 129 -6.24 19.80 -16.32
C LYS A 129 -5.88 18.58 -17.16
N LEU A 130 -5.81 17.42 -16.50
CA LEU A 130 -5.68 16.10 -17.14
C LEU A 130 -6.91 15.26 -16.80
N THR A 131 -7.37 14.45 -17.75
CA THR A 131 -8.47 13.50 -17.53
C THR A 131 -8.17 12.18 -18.21
N ARG A 132 -8.73 11.10 -17.65
CA ARG A 132 -8.66 9.77 -18.23
C ARG A 132 -9.87 8.95 -17.81
N TRP A 133 -10.39 8.14 -18.72
CA TRP A 133 -11.36 7.11 -18.42
C TRP A 133 -10.76 5.72 -18.58
N SER A 134 -11.26 4.79 -17.83
CA SER A 134 -10.99 3.36 -18.01
C SER A 134 -12.24 2.56 -17.65
N TRP A 135 -12.35 1.36 -18.19
CA TRP A 135 -13.39 0.42 -17.82
C TRP A 135 -12.85 -1.00 -17.84
N ALA A 136 -13.48 -1.87 -17.09
CA ALA A 136 -13.10 -3.27 -17.00
C ALA A 136 -14.33 -4.17 -16.97
N LEU A 137 -14.16 -5.38 -17.50
CA LEU A 137 -15.06 -6.50 -17.31
C LEU A 137 -14.28 -7.64 -16.69
N PHE A 138 -14.90 -8.37 -15.77
CA PHE A 138 -14.27 -9.50 -15.12
C PHE A 138 -15.25 -10.65 -14.90
N ALA A 139 -14.69 -11.85 -14.92
CA ALA A 139 -15.36 -13.10 -14.58
C ALA A 139 -14.43 -13.95 -13.73
N GLU A 140 -14.96 -14.58 -12.69
CA GLU A 140 -14.26 -15.52 -11.83
C GLU A 140 -15.20 -16.66 -11.48
N ASP A 141 -14.73 -17.90 -11.55
CA ASP A 141 -15.45 -19.08 -11.12
C ASP A 141 -14.69 -19.75 -9.96
N GLU A 142 -15.35 -19.89 -8.84
CA GLU A 142 -14.91 -20.75 -7.75
C GLU A 142 -15.63 -22.08 -7.85
N TRP A 143 -14.89 -23.12 -8.20
CA TRP A 143 -15.42 -24.46 -8.41
C TRP A 143 -15.00 -25.41 -7.29
N SER A 144 -15.96 -25.87 -6.50
CA SER A 144 -15.78 -26.93 -5.50
C SER A 144 -15.69 -28.28 -6.23
N MET A 145 -14.50 -28.61 -6.80
CA MET A 145 -14.28 -29.82 -7.59
C MET A 145 -14.50 -31.11 -6.80
N THR A 146 -14.17 -31.07 -5.52
CA THR A 146 -14.40 -32.15 -4.54
C THR A 146 -14.70 -31.52 -3.18
N GLU A 147 -15.12 -32.32 -2.20
CA GLU A 147 -15.30 -31.86 -0.81
C GLU A 147 -14.00 -31.27 -0.20
N SER A 148 -12.85 -31.69 -0.69
CA SER A 148 -11.53 -31.27 -0.16
C SER A 148 -10.78 -30.32 -1.06
N PHE A 149 -11.20 -30.08 -2.32
CA PHE A 149 -10.46 -29.25 -3.26
C PHE A 149 -11.34 -28.26 -4.00
N THR A 150 -11.00 -26.98 -3.87
CA THR A 150 -11.63 -25.85 -4.56
C THR A 150 -10.64 -25.21 -5.50
N LEU A 151 -11.02 -24.98 -6.74
CA LEU A 151 -10.24 -24.30 -7.77
C LEU A 151 -10.94 -22.98 -8.14
N THR A 152 -10.21 -21.87 -8.12
CA THR A 152 -10.69 -20.57 -8.57
C THR A 152 -9.95 -20.18 -9.85
N GLY A 153 -10.68 -19.84 -10.89
CA GLY A 153 -10.15 -19.30 -12.14
C GLY A 153 -10.81 -17.98 -12.48
N GLY A 154 -10.02 -16.96 -12.77
CA GLY A 154 -10.52 -15.62 -13.06
C GLY A 154 -9.82 -14.97 -14.23
N LEU A 155 -10.54 -14.08 -14.91
CA LEU A 155 -10.02 -13.26 -16.00
C LEU A 155 -10.62 -11.87 -15.92
N ARG A 156 -9.76 -10.86 -15.97
CA ARG A 156 -10.17 -9.46 -16.04
C ARG A 156 -9.59 -8.82 -17.29
N MET A 157 -10.42 -8.06 -17.99
CA MET A 157 -10.06 -7.23 -19.11
C MET A 157 -10.19 -5.76 -18.70
N ASP A 158 -9.11 -5.02 -18.77
CA ASP A 158 -9.08 -3.57 -18.54
C ASP A 158 -8.88 -2.84 -19.86
N LYS A 159 -9.71 -1.86 -20.16
CA LYS A 159 -9.58 -0.93 -21.28
C LYS A 159 -9.29 0.46 -20.74
N ASP A 160 -8.11 0.97 -21.04
CA ASP A 160 -7.69 2.31 -20.67
C ASP A 160 -7.70 3.24 -21.88
N GLN A 161 -8.06 4.51 -21.69
CA GLN A 161 -8.10 5.52 -22.75
C GLN A 161 -6.77 5.64 -23.49
N ASN A 162 -5.63 5.56 -22.75
CA ASN A 162 -4.30 5.82 -23.29
C ASN A 162 -3.50 4.54 -23.54
N TYR A 163 -3.78 3.44 -22.81
CA TYR A 163 -2.95 2.24 -22.79
C TYR A 163 -3.61 1.00 -23.38
N GLY A 164 -4.76 1.18 -24.05
CA GLY A 164 -5.41 0.10 -24.77
C GLY A 164 -6.02 -0.95 -23.85
N THR A 165 -5.99 -2.21 -24.30
CA THR A 165 -6.60 -3.35 -23.60
C THR A 165 -5.53 -4.20 -22.93
N ASN A 166 -5.76 -4.55 -21.66
CA ASN A 166 -4.88 -5.41 -20.87
C ASN A 166 -5.70 -6.53 -20.23
N TRP A 167 -5.11 -7.72 -20.17
CA TRP A 167 -5.72 -8.92 -19.60
C TRP A 167 -4.92 -9.37 -18.39
N THR A 168 -5.62 -9.65 -17.30
CA THR A 168 -5.04 -10.13 -16.04
C THR A 168 -5.72 -11.43 -15.61
N PRO A 169 -5.17 -12.60 -15.99
CA PRO A 169 -5.64 -13.90 -15.54
C PRO A 169 -5.23 -14.18 -14.09
N ARG A 170 -6.03 -15.02 -13.41
CA ARG A 170 -5.79 -15.54 -12.06
C ARG A 170 -6.19 -17.00 -12.01
N GLY A 171 -5.39 -17.82 -11.32
CA GLY A 171 -5.73 -19.19 -10.95
C GLY A 171 -5.29 -19.47 -9.52
N TYR A 172 -6.16 -20.05 -8.70
CA TYR A 172 -5.91 -20.32 -7.30
C TYR A 172 -6.56 -21.61 -6.86
N GLY A 173 -5.85 -22.44 -6.09
CA GLY A 173 -6.34 -23.67 -5.53
C GLY A 173 -6.28 -23.69 -4.01
N VAL A 174 -7.29 -24.27 -3.37
CA VAL A 174 -7.32 -24.57 -1.94
C VAL A 174 -7.59 -26.07 -1.79
N TRP A 175 -6.68 -26.76 -1.12
CA TRP A 175 -6.76 -28.20 -0.91
C TRP A 175 -6.65 -28.54 0.57
N HIS A 176 -7.72 -29.06 1.15
CA HIS A 176 -7.75 -29.68 2.47
C HIS A 176 -7.14 -31.09 2.36
N LEU A 177 -5.82 -31.19 2.59
CA LEU A 177 -5.05 -32.44 2.49
C LEU A 177 -5.48 -33.46 3.54
N ALA A 178 -5.85 -32.98 4.72
CA ALA A 178 -6.36 -33.71 5.88
C ALA A 178 -7.09 -32.72 6.80
N ASP A 179 -7.74 -33.21 7.82
CA ASP A 179 -8.55 -32.41 8.78
C ASP A 179 -7.79 -31.22 9.38
N GLN A 180 -6.46 -31.33 9.50
CA GLN A 180 -5.59 -30.32 10.10
C GLN A 180 -4.70 -29.60 9.09
N TRP A 181 -4.66 -30.02 7.83
CA TRP A 181 -3.73 -29.51 6.84
C TRP A 181 -4.44 -28.93 5.65
N THR A 182 -4.12 -27.68 5.33
CA THR A 182 -4.58 -27.01 4.12
C THR A 182 -3.39 -26.53 3.30
N LEU A 183 -3.32 -26.95 2.05
CA LEU A 183 -2.42 -26.43 1.03
C LEU A 183 -3.20 -25.46 0.15
N LYS A 184 -2.66 -24.27 -0.08
CA LYS A 184 -3.26 -23.32 -1.02
C LYS A 184 -2.18 -22.59 -1.78
N GLY A 185 -2.50 -22.21 -3.01
CA GLY A 185 -1.57 -21.46 -3.82
C GLY A 185 -2.13 -21.12 -5.18
N GLY A 186 -1.43 -20.27 -5.88
CA GLY A 186 -1.87 -19.82 -7.18
C GLY A 186 -0.95 -18.80 -7.83
N VAL A 187 -1.42 -18.37 -8.98
CA VAL A 187 -0.74 -17.39 -9.84
C VAL A 187 -1.74 -16.31 -10.21
N SER A 188 -1.33 -15.04 -10.12
CA SER A 188 -2.14 -13.90 -10.54
C SER A 188 -1.32 -12.87 -11.30
N ALA A 189 -1.85 -12.41 -12.42
CA ALA A 189 -1.30 -11.27 -13.15
C ALA A 189 -1.85 -9.95 -12.61
N GLY A 190 -1.02 -8.91 -12.61
CA GLY A 190 -1.38 -7.55 -12.22
C GLY A 190 -1.07 -6.55 -13.32
N TYR A 191 -1.81 -5.43 -13.32
CA TYR A 191 -1.67 -4.33 -14.26
C TYR A 191 -1.87 -3.00 -13.55
N ARG A 192 -1.02 -2.01 -13.86
CA ARG A 192 -1.14 -0.64 -13.38
C ARG A 192 -0.77 0.35 -14.47
N ALA A 193 -1.71 1.17 -14.88
CA ALA A 193 -1.45 2.29 -15.80
C ALA A 193 -0.58 3.36 -15.12
N PRO A 194 0.29 4.08 -15.86
CA PRO A 194 0.98 5.25 -15.36
C PRO A 194 -0.01 6.30 -14.83
N ASP A 195 0.38 7.06 -13.81
CA ASP A 195 -0.46 8.14 -13.29
C ASP A 195 -0.62 9.27 -14.34
N LEU A 196 -1.67 10.08 -14.24
CA LEU A 196 -1.97 11.15 -15.21
C LEU A 196 -0.78 12.08 -15.46
N ARG A 197 -0.07 12.49 -14.40
CA ARG A 197 1.11 13.37 -14.53
C ARG A 197 2.32 12.66 -15.12
N GLN A 198 2.47 11.37 -14.84
CA GLN A 198 3.60 10.58 -15.35
C GLN A 198 3.57 10.47 -16.87
N SER A 199 2.39 10.43 -17.45
CA SER A 199 2.16 10.20 -18.88
C SER A 199 1.99 11.46 -19.73
N SER A 200 2.21 12.65 -19.17
CA SER A 200 2.05 13.91 -19.91
C SER A 200 3.39 14.61 -20.14
N ALA A 201 3.79 14.80 -21.39
CA ALA A 201 4.99 15.54 -21.76
C ALA A 201 4.94 17.03 -21.39
N SER A 202 3.75 17.59 -21.22
CA SER A 202 3.53 18.98 -20.83
C SER A 202 3.54 19.18 -19.30
N TRP A 203 3.76 18.10 -18.54
CA TRP A 203 3.70 18.12 -17.08
C TRP A 203 5.07 17.86 -16.49
N GLY A 204 5.47 18.75 -15.60
CA GLY A 204 6.70 18.59 -14.84
C GLY A 204 6.42 18.66 -13.35
N GLN A 205 6.70 17.59 -12.62
CA GLN A 205 6.60 17.60 -11.17
C GLN A 205 7.75 18.40 -10.59
N VAL A 206 7.46 19.58 -10.02
CA VAL A 206 8.44 20.39 -9.29
C VAL A 206 8.98 19.59 -8.10
N THR A 207 10.29 19.57 -7.94
CA THR A 207 11.01 18.82 -6.91
C THR A 207 12.24 19.64 -6.45
N GLY A 208 13.08 19.10 -5.56
CA GLY A 208 14.26 19.79 -5.04
C GLY A 208 14.06 20.48 -3.70
N GLY A 209 12.88 20.31 -3.07
CA GLY A 209 12.61 20.76 -1.70
C GLY A 209 12.59 22.28 -1.52
N GLY A 210 12.34 23.04 -2.59
CA GLY A 210 12.29 24.51 -2.56
C GLY A 210 13.68 25.18 -2.51
N ARG A 211 14.76 24.42 -2.68
CA ARG A 211 16.15 24.92 -2.68
C ARG A 211 16.84 24.76 -4.00
N LEU A 212 16.43 23.74 -4.72
CA LEU A 212 16.88 23.43 -6.05
C LEU A 212 15.69 23.58 -6.96
N ASP A 213 15.93 24.23 -8.06
CA ASP A 213 14.97 24.29 -9.14
C ASP A 213 15.07 22.99 -9.95
N GLY A 214 14.38 21.97 -9.47
CA GLY A 214 14.39 20.63 -10.05
C GLY A 214 13.02 20.24 -10.58
N ILE A 215 13.01 19.49 -11.68
CA ILE A 215 11.78 19.02 -12.30
C ILE A 215 11.88 17.56 -12.74
N ILE A 216 10.79 16.82 -12.59
CA ILE A 216 10.62 15.47 -13.11
C ILE A 216 9.60 15.54 -14.23
N VAL A 217 10.03 15.29 -15.45
CA VAL A 217 9.19 15.43 -16.65
C VAL A 217 8.38 14.15 -16.88
N GLY A 218 7.12 14.32 -17.23
CA GLY A 218 6.25 13.22 -17.63
C GLY A 218 6.65 12.70 -19.02
N ASN A 219 6.36 11.42 -19.26
CA ASN A 219 6.70 10.73 -20.51
C ASN A 219 5.47 10.05 -21.10
N PRO A 220 4.96 10.49 -22.28
CA PRO A 220 3.80 9.87 -22.92
C PRO A 220 4.08 8.46 -23.48
N ASP A 221 5.36 8.08 -23.63
CA ASP A 221 5.77 6.77 -24.13
C ASP A 221 5.87 5.70 -23.02
N LEU A 222 5.50 6.05 -21.78
CA LEU A 222 5.47 5.09 -20.68
C LEU A 222 4.52 3.93 -20.99
N LYS A 223 4.97 2.73 -20.63
CA LYS A 223 4.16 1.51 -20.65
C LYS A 223 3.55 1.26 -19.29
N PRO A 224 2.39 0.61 -19.21
CA PRO A 224 1.85 0.13 -17.94
C PRO A 224 2.80 -0.84 -17.24
N GLU A 225 2.86 -0.74 -15.94
CA GLU A 225 3.53 -1.72 -15.09
C GLU A 225 2.73 -3.02 -15.06
N LYS A 226 3.40 -4.15 -15.16
CA LYS A 226 2.81 -5.48 -15.09
C LYS A 226 3.50 -6.31 -14.01
N SER A 227 2.74 -7.18 -13.37
CA SER A 227 3.27 -8.14 -12.41
C SER A 227 2.72 -9.54 -12.63
N LEU A 228 3.49 -10.53 -12.24
CA LEU A 228 3.07 -11.92 -12.10
C LEU A 228 3.44 -12.34 -10.68
N SER A 229 2.43 -12.64 -9.87
CA SER A 229 2.61 -13.09 -8.49
C SER A 229 2.27 -14.57 -8.38
N GLU A 230 3.13 -15.31 -7.70
CA GLU A 230 3.01 -16.73 -7.40
C GLU A 230 3.08 -16.89 -5.88
N GLU A 231 2.22 -17.72 -5.32
CA GLU A 231 2.28 -18.06 -3.91
C GLU A 231 1.94 -19.53 -3.67
N LEU A 232 2.53 -20.09 -2.62
CA LEU A 232 2.23 -21.40 -2.09
C LEU A 232 2.25 -21.37 -0.57
N ALA A 233 1.14 -21.72 0.05
CA ALA A 233 0.96 -21.71 1.50
C ALA A 233 0.58 -23.08 2.02
N LEU A 234 1.24 -23.52 3.09
CA LEU A 234 0.87 -24.68 3.87
C LEU A 234 0.42 -24.21 5.27
N LEU A 235 -0.82 -24.52 5.61
CA LEU A 235 -1.44 -24.18 6.89
C LEU A 235 -1.68 -25.45 7.67
N TRP A 236 -1.42 -25.40 8.95
CA TRP A 236 -1.71 -26.44 9.91
C TRP A 236 -2.46 -25.89 11.09
N ASP A 237 -3.51 -26.58 11.52
CA ASP A 237 -4.33 -26.26 12.66
C ASP A 237 -4.72 -27.57 13.36
N ASN A 238 -4.39 -27.74 14.64
CA ASN A 238 -4.77 -28.94 15.37
C ASN A 238 -6.25 -28.97 15.78
N ASN A 239 -7.03 -27.96 15.35
CA ASN A 239 -8.44 -27.75 15.65
C ASN A 239 -8.73 -27.52 17.16
N ASP A 240 -7.73 -27.15 17.93
CA ASP A 240 -7.85 -26.90 19.38
C ASP A 240 -7.08 -25.64 19.79
N ASP A 241 -5.79 -25.77 20.05
CA ASP A 241 -4.99 -24.74 20.71
C ASP A 241 -3.82 -24.22 19.87
N LEU A 242 -3.46 -24.90 18.77
CA LEU A 242 -2.22 -24.64 18.05
C LEU A 242 -2.46 -24.55 16.53
N ASN A 243 -1.99 -23.47 15.93
CA ASN A 243 -1.98 -23.29 14.47
C ASN A 243 -0.64 -22.70 13.99
N ALA A 244 -0.27 -23.06 12.77
CA ALA A 244 0.93 -22.55 12.12
C ALA A 244 0.71 -22.47 10.60
N GLY A 245 1.41 -21.54 9.96
CA GLY A 245 1.36 -21.39 8.51
C GLY A 245 2.69 -20.91 7.96
N VAL A 246 3.01 -21.37 6.75
CA VAL A 246 4.17 -20.90 5.98
C VAL A 246 3.70 -20.61 4.57
N THR A 247 4.03 -19.43 4.05
CA THR A 247 3.74 -19.00 2.68
C THR A 247 5.04 -18.62 1.99
N LEU A 248 5.27 -19.22 0.83
CA LEU A 248 6.31 -18.80 -0.11
C LEU A 248 5.67 -17.91 -1.16
N PHE A 249 6.31 -16.79 -1.48
CA PHE A 249 5.82 -15.88 -2.52
C PHE A 249 6.93 -15.42 -3.45
N ASN A 250 6.57 -15.17 -4.70
CA ASN A 250 7.42 -14.60 -5.72
C ASN A 250 6.60 -13.65 -6.60
N THR A 251 7.10 -12.45 -6.83
CA THR A 251 6.46 -11.48 -7.74
C THR A 251 7.48 -10.94 -8.72
N ASP A 252 7.25 -11.17 -9.99
CA ASP A 252 8.01 -10.59 -11.08
C ASP A 252 7.30 -9.34 -11.60
N PHE A 253 8.06 -8.24 -11.72
CA PHE A 253 7.60 -6.98 -12.28
C PHE A 253 8.23 -6.74 -13.64
N LYS A 254 7.44 -6.17 -14.56
CA LYS A 254 7.88 -5.68 -15.86
C LYS A 254 7.46 -4.24 -16.05
N ASP A 255 8.27 -3.50 -16.78
CA ASP A 255 8.00 -2.11 -17.15
C ASP A 255 7.75 -1.19 -15.93
N LYS A 256 8.41 -1.46 -14.78
CA LYS A 256 8.27 -0.63 -13.59
C LYS A 256 8.69 0.80 -13.87
N ILE A 257 7.83 1.77 -13.50
CA ILE A 257 8.10 3.19 -13.72
C ILE A 257 9.07 3.72 -12.64
N THR A 258 10.12 4.37 -13.09
CA THR A 258 11.14 5.02 -12.26
C THR A 258 11.55 6.37 -12.84
N GLU A 259 12.54 6.99 -12.23
CA GLU A 259 13.13 8.26 -12.65
C GLU A 259 14.60 8.07 -13.01
N VAL A 260 15.01 8.66 -14.11
CA VAL A 260 16.43 8.72 -14.53
C VAL A 260 16.86 10.17 -14.62
N ARG A 261 18.02 10.46 -14.06
CA ARG A 261 18.60 11.80 -14.11
C ARG A 261 19.06 12.12 -15.54
N ARG A 262 18.48 13.18 -16.14
CA ARG A 262 18.87 13.69 -17.45
C ARG A 262 20.10 14.57 -17.35
N CYS A 263 20.14 15.46 -16.35
CA CYS A 263 21.19 16.46 -16.14
C CYS A 263 21.22 16.94 -14.68
N ASN A 264 22.35 17.54 -14.26
CA ASN A 264 22.60 17.96 -12.87
C ASN A 264 23.13 19.40 -12.73
N SER A 265 22.99 20.23 -13.75
CA SER A 265 23.52 21.61 -13.73
C SER A 265 22.67 22.48 -14.63
N SER A 266 22.28 23.66 -14.14
CA SER A 266 21.61 24.68 -14.94
C SER A 266 22.43 25.24 -16.12
N ALA A 267 23.74 24.98 -16.11
CA ALA A 267 24.63 25.27 -17.24
C ALA A 267 24.58 24.20 -18.34
N ASP A 268 24.02 23.03 -18.07
CA ASP A 268 23.84 21.97 -19.06
C ASP A 268 22.59 22.26 -19.92
N PRO A 269 22.76 22.37 -21.26
CA PRO A 269 21.63 22.59 -22.17
C PRO A 269 20.51 21.56 -22.03
N ALA A 270 20.81 20.31 -21.60
CA ALA A 270 19.83 19.27 -21.35
C ALA A 270 18.91 19.60 -20.15
N CYS A 271 19.30 20.53 -19.30
CA CYS A 271 18.51 21.06 -18.19
C CYS A 271 17.64 22.25 -18.58
N THR A 272 17.67 22.70 -19.83
CA THR A 272 16.83 23.82 -20.30
C THR A 272 15.58 23.29 -20.99
N ILE A 273 14.41 23.64 -20.48
CA ILE A 273 13.10 23.26 -21.05
C ILE A 273 12.26 24.52 -21.18
N GLY A 274 11.78 24.81 -22.43
CA GLY A 274 10.94 25.97 -22.69
C GLY A 274 11.60 27.33 -22.41
N GLY A 275 12.95 27.38 -22.39
CA GLY A 275 13.70 28.60 -22.07
C GLY A 275 14.07 28.74 -20.58
N HIS A 276 13.53 27.87 -19.70
CA HIS A 276 13.88 27.81 -18.29
C HIS A 276 14.97 26.77 -18.03
N SER A 277 16.03 27.18 -17.30
CA SER A 277 17.19 26.33 -16.96
C SER A 277 17.07 25.83 -15.53
N TYR A 278 16.83 24.53 -15.36
CA TYR A 278 16.70 23.87 -14.07
C TYR A 278 18.07 23.45 -13.50
N ASP A 279 18.20 23.42 -12.19
CA ASP A 279 19.37 22.84 -11.51
C ASP A 279 19.51 21.34 -11.81
N PHE A 280 18.40 20.66 -12.04
CA PHE A 280 18.37 19.30 -12.53
C PHE A 280 17.03 18.93 -13.19
N VAL A 281 17.10 18.01 -14.13
CA VAL A 281 15.94 17.40 -14.76
C VAL A 281 16.02 15.88 -14.62
N SER A 282 14.91 15.25 -14.30
CA SER A 282 14.74 13.79 -14.36
C SER A 282 13.61 13.44 -15.33
N ASP A 283 13.78 12.34 -16.03
CA ASP A 283 12.76 11.75 -16.90
C ASP A 283 12.07 10.56 -16.23
N ARG A 284 10.79 10.39 -16.51
CA ARG A 284 10.06 9.15 -16.21
C ARG A 284 10.39 8.11 -17.29
N VAL A 285 10.80 6.92 -16.84
CA VAL A 285 11.12 5.79 -17.73
C VAL A 285 10.60 4.49 -17.13
N ASN A 286 10.40 3.48 -17.97
CA ASN A 286 10.18 2.13 -17.49
C ASN A 286 11.51 1.41 -17.27
N VAL A 287 11.71 0.76 -16.12
CA VAL A 287 12.75 -0.27 -15.92
C VAL A 287 12.21 -1.60 -16.38
N ASP A 288 13.00 -2.37 -17.13
CA ASP A 288 12.46 -3.55 -17.78
C ASP A 288 11.96 -4.62 -16.81
N LYS A 289 12.74 -4.97 -15.77
CA LYS A 289 12.39 -6.10 -14.86
C LYS A 289 12.86 -5.87 -13.44
N ALA A 290 12.04 -6.31 -12.51
CA ALA A 290 12.37 -6.43 -11.09
C ALA A 290 11.70 -7.68 -10.50
N ASN A 291 12.21 -8.18 -9.38
CA ASN A 291 11.67 -9.33 -8.67
C ASN A 291 11.59 -9.02 -7.17
N MET A 292 10.57 -9.57 -6.54
CA MET A 292 10.41 -9.58 -5.09
C MET A 292 9.96 -10.99 -4.66
N ARG A 293 10.65 -11.59 -3.69
CA ARG A 293 10.36 -12.93 -3.21
C ARG A 293 10.58 -13.03 -1.71
N GLY A 294 9.96 -14.01 -1.10
CA GLY A 294 10.15 -14.20 0.33
C GLY A 294 9.36 -15.35 0.92
N VAL A 295 9.38 -15.36 2.24
CA VAL A 295 8.70 -16.33 3.09
C VAL A 295 7.97 -15.59 4.19
N GLU A 296 6.71 -15.92 4.38
CA GLU A 296 5.92 -15.48 5.53
C GLU A 296 5.59 -16.69 6.39
N SER A 297 5.65 -16.54 7.69
CA SER A 297 5.22 -17.57 8.63
C SER A 297 4.38 -16.96 9.74
N SER A 298 3.39 -17.71 10.19
CA SER A 298 2.50 -17.36 11.29
C SER A 298 2.42 -18.50 12.27
N PHE A 299 2.22 -18.18 13.53
CA PHE A 299 2.11 -19.12 14.63
C PHE A 299 1.15 -18.58 15.67
N GLY A 300 0.23 -19.43 16.13
CA GLY A 300 -0.70 -19.12 17.20
C GLY A 300 -0.84 -20.29 18.16
N TRP A 301 -0.72 -20.03 19.46
CA TRP A 301 -0.84 -21.04 20.49
C TRP A 301 -1.59 -20.52 21.71
N LYS A 302 -2.68 -21.16 22.03
CA LYS A 302 -3.40 -21.00 23.29
C LYS A 302 -2.73 -21.90 24.35
N ILE A 303 -1.64 -21.39 24.97
CA ILE A 303 -0.80 -22.14 25.91
C ILE A 303 -1.66 -22.66 27.08
N THR A 304 -2.59 -21.85 27.53
CA THR A 304 -3.65 -22.21 28.47
C THR A 304 -4.94 -21.51 28.06
N ARG A 305 -6.05 -21.73 28.79
CA ARG A 305 -7.29 -20.98 28.58
C ARG A 305 -7.12 -19.47 28.73
N ASP A 306 -6.13 -19.05 29.50
CA ASP A 306 -5.91 -17.67 29.90
C ASP A 306 -4.66 -17.05 29.26
N VAL A 307 -3.83 -17.84 28.54
CA VAL A 307 -2.60 -17.39 27.91
C VAL A 307 -2.61 -17.72 26.43
N ASN A 308 -2.55 -16.70 25.60
CA ASN A 308 -2.46 -16.81 24.15
C ASN A 308 -1.17 -16.19 23.65
N TRP A 309 -0.45 -16.92 22.80
CA TRP A 309 0.78 -16.47 22.18
C TRP A 309 0.64 -16.50 20.66
N THR A 310 0.99 -15.39 20.01
CA THR A 310 1.04 -15.29 18.55
C THR A 310 2.38 -14.77 18.10
N ALA A 311 2.87 -15.26 16.98
CA ALA A 311 4.09 -14.79 16.34
C ALA A 311 3.94 -14.81 14.82
N ASN A 312 4.61 -13.85 14.14
CA ASN A 312 4.78 -13.88 12.70
C ASN A 312 6.19 -13.45 12.31
N TYR A 313 6.66 -14.00 11.23
CA TYR A 313 7.97 -13.71 10.67
C TYR A 313 7.86 -13.57 9.17
N THR A 314 8.51 -12.53 8.61
CA THR A 314 8.59 -12.29 7.18
C THR A 314 10.05 -12.10 6.79
N TYR A 315 10.45 -12.85 5.75
CA TYR A 315 11.70 -12.63 5.03
C TYR A 315 11.38 -12.15 3.63
N THR A 316 11.98 -11.04 3.19
CA THR A 316 11.74 -10.47 1.87
C THR A 316 13.05 -10.04 1.21
N GLU A 317 13.22 -10.43 -0.04
CA GLU A 317 14.26 -9.92 -0.94
C GLU A 317 13.64 -9.24 -2.14
N SER A 318 14.28 -8.16 -2.61
CA SER A 318 13.96 -7.53 -3.89
C SER A 318 15.22 -7.32 -4.73
N GLU A 319 15.08 -7.44 -6.04
CA GLU A 319 16.19 -7.31 -6.97
C GLU A 319 15.74 -6.67 -8.28
N GLN A 320 16.54 -5.73 -8.79
CA GLN A 320 16.40 -5.24 -10.15
C GLN A 320 17.08 -6.23 -11.09
N LYS A 321 16.33 -6.76 -12.06
CA LYS A 321 16.83 -7.78 -13.00
C LYS A 321 17.44 -7.18 -14.26
N SER A 322 17.29 -5.87 -14.47
CA SER A 322 17.82 -5.16 -15.64
C SER A 322 18.08 -3.69 -15.35
N GLY A 323 18.71 -2.98 -16.30
CA GLY A 323 19.04 -1.57 -16.17
C GLY A 323 20.36 -1.31 -15.44
N GLN A 324 20.65 -0.03 -15.17
CA GLN A 324 21.89 0.44 -14.56
C GLN A 324 22.19 -0.19 -13.18
N PHE A 325 21.16 -0.52 -12.43
CA PHE A 325 21.26 -1.08 -11.08
C PHE A 325 20.88 -2.56 -11.02
N SER A 326 21.08 -3.29 -12.12
CA SER A 326 20.83 -4.75 -12.16
C SER A 326 21.61 -5.47 -11.05
N GLY A 327 20.95 -6.41 -10.38
CA GLY A 327 21.49 -7.13 -9.22
C GLY A 327 21.37 -6.39 -7.88
N LYS A 328 20.91 -5.13 -7.89
CA LYS A 328 20.71 -4.33 -6.67
C LYS A 328 19.27 -4.42 -6.17
N PRO A 329 19.06 -4.23 -4.85
CA PRO A 329 17.71 -4.19 -4.29
C PRO A 329 16.86 -3.07 -4.89
N LEU A 330 15.55 -3.34 -5.00
CA LEU A 330 14.59 -2.39 -5.57
C LEU A 330 13.99 -1.46 -4.51
N ASN A 331 13.66 -1.99 -3.34
CA ASN A 331 12.88 -1.31 -2.34
C ASN A 331 13.62 -1.19 -1.00
N LYS A 332 13.33 -0.11 -0.27
CA LYS A 332 13.71 0.06 1.12
C LYS A 332 12.84 -0.83 2.02
N MET A 333 13.14 -2.12 2.06
CA MET A 333 12.43 -3.09 2.89
C MET A 333 13.41 -3.79 3.83
N PRO A 334 13.04 -4.02 5.10
CA PRO A 334 13.82 -4.89 5.96
C PRO A 334 13.77 -6.31 5.41
N LYS A 335 14.93 -6.97 5.35
CA LYS A 335 14.98 -8.38 4.94
C LYS A 335 14.25 -9.29 5.94
N HIS A 336 14.28 -8.95 7.21
CA HIS A 336 13.71 -9.72 8.30
C HIS A 336 12.76 -8.85 9.11
N MET A 337 11.54 -9.31 9.32
CA MET A 337 10.58 -8.73 10.25
C MET A 337 10.05 -9.83 11.16
N PHE A 338 10.03 -9.59 12.46
CA PHE A 338 9.46 -10.50 13.43
C PHE A 338 8.58 -9.74 14.40
N ASN A 339 7.36 -10.22 14.62
CA ASN A 339 6.43 -9.67 15.59
C ASN A 339 5.91 -10.81 16.45
N THR A 340 5.78 -10.56 17.74
CA THR A 340 5.17 -11.53 18.66
C THR A 340 4.37 -10.81 19.73
N THR A 341 3.26 -11.43 20.13
CA THR A 341 2.36 -10.92 21.15
C THR A 341 2.03 -12.04 22.13
N LEU A 342 2.16 -11.77 23.40
CA LEU A 342 1.68 -12.61 24.48
C LEU A 342 0.52 -11.87 25.16
N ASP A 343 -0.63 -12.52 25.25
CA ASP A 343 -1.83 -12.04 25.92
C ASP A 343 -2.15 -12.98 27.09
N TRP A 344 -2.35 -12.42 28.27
CA TRP A 344 -2.60 -13.17 29.50
C TRP A 344 -3.79 -12.59 30.24
N GLN A 345 -4.87 -13.36 30.37
CA GLN A 345 -6.01 -13.04 31.22
C GLN A 345 -5.72 -13.53 32.63
N ALA A 346 -5.12 -12.67 33.47
CA ALA A 346 -4.67 -13.04 34.82
C ALA A 346 -5.82 -13.33 35.78
N THR A 347 -6.95 -12.62 35.62
CA THR A 347 -8.20 -12.85 36.33
C THR A 347 -9.37 -12.59 35.37
N PRO A 348 -10.62 -12.93 35.71
CA PRO A 348 -11.78 -12.57 34.85
C PRO A 348 -11.86 -11.09 34.47
N ASP A 349 -11.34 -10.21 35.31
CA ASP A 349 -11.44 -8.77 35.14
C ASP A 349 -10.13 -8.12 34.67
N VAL A 350 -8.96 -8.79 34.80
CA VAL A 350 -7.65 -8.21 34.52
C VAL A 350 -6.90 -9.03 33.48
N GLY A 351 -6.55 -8.40 32.38
CA GLY A 351 -5.67 -8.94 31.35
C GLY A 351 -4.43 -8.10 31.14
N PHE A 352 -3.33 -8.76 30.80
CA PHE A 352 -2.05 -8.16 30.42
C PHE A 352 -1.67 -8.57 29.00
N TRP A 353 -0.96 -7.71 28.31
CA TRP A 353 -0.37 -8.05 27.03
C TRP A 353 1.05 -7.52 26.92
N SER A 354 1.87 -8.21 26.14
CA SER A 354 3.18 -7.73 25.73
C SER A 354 3.37 -7.97 24.25
N ARG A 355 4.04 -7.04 23.58
CA ARG A 355 4.36 -7.11 22.16
C ARG A 355 5.84 -6.80 21.94
N LEU A 356 6.48 -7.58 21.08
CA LEU A 356 7.82 -7.32 20.60
C LEU A 356 7.75 -7.21 19.08
N ASN A 357 8.29 -6.11 18.53
CA ASN A 357 8.42 -5.86 17.10
C ASN A 357 9.89 -5.70 16.78
N LEU A 358 10.43 -6.60 15.96
CA LEU A 358 11.78 -6.51 15.42
C LEU A 358 11.69 -6.15 13.95
N ARG A 359 12.31 -5.03 13.59
CA ARG A 359 12.53 -4.64 12.20
C ARG A 359 14.00 -4.87 11.87
N GLY A 360 14.29 -5.76 10.95
CA GLY A 360 15.63 -6.07 10.49
C GLY A 360 16.27 -4.90 9.74
N LYS A 361 17.57 -5.02 9.50
CA LYS A 361 18.31 -4.09 8.65
C LYS A 361 17.68 -4.03 7.25
N THR A 362 17.48 -2.82 6.73
CA THR A 362 17.14 -2.65 5.32
C THR A 362 18.40 -2.79 4.47
N SER A 363 18.28 -3.39 3.29
CA SER A 363 19.34 -3.39 2.29
C SER A 363 19.50 -1.99 1.66
N GLU A 364 20.56 -1.80 0.90
CA GLU A 364 20.62 -0.73 -0.11
C GLU A 364 19.34 -0.76 -0.95
N TYR A 365 18.88 0.39 -1.40
CA TYR A 365 17.66 0.50 -2.19
C TYR A 365 17.78 1.60 -3.24
N LEU A 366 17.03 1.47 -4.32
CA LEU A 366 16.92 2.51 -5.34
C LEU A 366 16.09 3.67 -4.78
N SER A 367 16.74 4.82 -4.57
CA SER A 367 16.09 6.07 -4.22
C SER A 367 16.08 6.97 -5.45
N ARG A 368 14.94 7.09 -6.11
CA ARG A 368 14.75 7.88 -7.33
C ARG A 368 15.81 7.56 -8.40
N THR A 369 16.98 8.19 -8.33
CA THR A 369 18.02 8.16 -9.38
C THR A 369 19.37 7.59 -8.93
N SER A 370 19.47 7.12 -7.68
CA SER A 370 20.71 6.59 -7.11
C SER A 370 20.42 5.53 -6.05
N MET A 371 21.42 4.70 -5.76
CA MET A 371 21.35 3.77 -4.64
C MET A 371 21.59 4.51 -3.33
N SER A 372 20.67 4.34 -2.37
CA SER A 372 20.80 4.82 -0.99
C SER A 372 21.25 3.70 -0.08
N GLN A 373 21.95 4.05 1.00
CA GLN A 373 22.33 3.08 2.03
C GLN A 373 21.13 2.56 2.79
N GLY A 374 21.21 1.31 3.28
CA GLY A 374 20.20 0.73 4.15
C GLY A 374 20.25 1.33 5.55
N THR A 375 19.21 1.06 6.33
CA THR A 375 19.09 1.48 7.75
C THR A 375 19.35 0.31 8.68
N PRO A 376 19.88 0.56 9.92
CA PRO A 376 20.13 -0.51 10.88
C PRO A 376 18.82 -1.13 11.39
N SER A 377 18.93 -2.29 12.03
CA SER A 377 17.82 -2.95 12.71
C SER A 377 17.46 -2.27 14.01
N TYR A 378 16.20 -2.41 14.42
CA TYR A 378 15.76 -2.01 15.74
C TYR A 378 14.64 -2.92 16.27
N THR A 379 14.49 -2.91 17.60
CA THR A 379 13.44 -3.65 18.30
C THR A 379 12.68 -2.70 19.21
N GLN A 380 11.35 -2.83 19.21
CA GLN A 380 10.47 -2.14 20.14
C GLN A 380 9.72 -3.18 20.98
N VAL A 381 9.54 -2.88 22.26
CA VAL A 381 8.75 -3.69 23.19
C VAL A 381 7.67 -2.81 23.80
N ASP A 382 6.44 -3.30 23.74
CA ASP A 382 5.27 -2.66 24.31
C ASP A 382 4.65 -3.58 25.36
N VAL A 383 4.06 -3.02 26.40
CA VAL A 383 3.30 -3.75 27.42
C VAL A 383 2.05 -2.98 27.80
N GLY A 384 1.03 -3.69 28.23
CA GLY A 384 -0.19 -3.04 28.67
C GLY A 384 -1.10 -3.95 29.47
N MET A 385 -2.17 -3.34 29.97
CA MET A 385 -3.20 -4.02 30.75
C MET A 385 -4.59 -3.57 30.33
N ARG A 386 -5.54 -4.44 30.55
CA ARG A 386 -6.99 -4.22 30.45
C ARG A 386 -7.62 -4.56 31.78
N TYR A 387 -8.49 -3.69 32.28
CA TYR A 387 -9.22 -3.89 33.52
C TYR A 387 -10.70 -3.61 33.32
N ASN A 388 -11.53 -4.65 33.41
CA ASN A 388 -12.98 -4.55 33.43
C ASN A 388 -13.43 -4.18 34.84
N ALA A 389 -13.52 -2.87 35.14
CA ALA A 389 -13.93 -2.39 36.46
C ALA A 389 -15.38 -2.80 36.82
N ASN A 390 -16.21 -2.97 35.82
CA ASN A 390 -17.54 -3.56 35.87
C ASN A 390 -18.02 -3.91 34.45
N LYS A 391 -19.26 -4.39 34.29
CA LYS A 391 -19.85 -4.80 33.00
C LYS A 391 -19.85 -3.70 31.94
N ASN A 392 -19.80 -2.45 32.34
CA ASN A 392 -19.92 -1.28 31.49
C ASN A 392 -18.62 -0.49 31.34
N LEU A 393 -17.62 -0.70 32.21
CA LEU A 393 -16.41 0.13 32.25
C LEU A 393 -15.16 -0.72 32.04
N LEU A 394 -14.50 -0.49 30.91
CA LEU A 394 -13.16 -1.01 30.59
C LEU A 394 -12.14 0.10 30.75
N VAL A 395 -11.10 -0.15 31.54
CA VAL A 395 -9.90 0.72 31.66
C VAL A 395 -8.72 0.02 30.99
N THR A 396 -7.99 0.76 30.18
CA THR A 396 -6.77 0.29 29.52
C THR A 396 -5.60 1.16 29.90
N ALA A 397 -4.43 0.55 30.09
CA ALA A 397 -3.17 1.27 30.28
C ALA A 397 -2.07 0.60 29.44
N GLY A 398 -1.14 1.39 28.90
CA GLY A 398 -0.07 0.89 28.08
C GLY A 398 1.20 1.71 28.19
N VAL A 399 2.34 1.03 28.08
CA VAL A 399 3.66 1.61 27.92
C VAL A 399 4.21 1.10 26.59
N TYR A 400 4.35 1.99 25.65
CA TYR A 400 4.89 1.71 24.32
C TYR A 400 6.36 2.08 24.25
N ASN A 401 7.15 1.31 23.52
CA ASN A 401 8.58 1.46 23.44
C ASN A 401 9.23 1.48 24.86
N VAL A 402 8.98 0.41 25.63
CA VAL A 402 9.44 0.27 27.03
C VAL A 402 10.95 0.48 27.14
N LEU A 403 11.72 0.05 26.13
CA LEU A 403 13.18 0.17 26.08
C LEU A 403 13.66 1.58 25.73
N ASP A 404 12.74 2.50 25.46
CA ASP A 404 13.02 3.88 25.04
C ASP A 404 14.01 3.97 23.85
N LYS A 405 13.85 3.05 22.89
CA LYS A 405 14.70 3.03 21.71
C LYS A 405 14.46 4.30 20.88
N GLN A 406 15.50 5.10 20.72
CA GLN A 406 15.45 6.30 19.91
C GLN A 406 15.59 5.92 18.42
N ILE A 407 14.60 6.32 17.63
CA ILE A 407 14.54 6.13 16.18
C ILE A 407 14.52 7.52 15.57
N ASP A 408 15.69 7.98 15.18
CA ASP A 408 15.92 9.30 14.58
C ASP A 408 15.99 9.24 13.05
N TYR A 409 15.75 10.39 12.42
CA TYR A 409 15.72 10.48 10.97
C TYR A 409 17.08 10.20 10.33
N ASP A 410 18.17 10.68 10.92
CA ASP A 410 19.50 10.61 10.33
C ASP A 410 20.01 9.16 10.26
N THR A 411 19.67 8.36 11.28
CA THR A 411 20.06 6.95 11.37
C THR A 411 19.11 5.99 10.65
N TYR A 412 17.79 6.24 10.77
CA TYR A 412 16.76 5.28 10.36
C TYR A 412 15.92 5.77 9.16
N ASP A 413 16.12 7.01 8.70
CA ASP A 413 15.33 7.66 7.66
C ASP A 413 13.81 7.66 7.98
N THR A 414 13.51 7.62 9.26
CA THR A 414 12.18 7.72 9.85
C THR A 414 12.31 8.18 11.30
N VAL A 415 11.23 8.73 11.84
CA VAL A 415 11.15 9.11 13.26
C VAL A 415 10.03 8.34 13.91
N LEU A 416 10.30 7.72 15.04
CA LEU A 416 9.29 7.12 15.89
C LEU A 416 9.38 7.76 17.29
N ASP A 417 8.23 7.80 17.96
CA ASP A 417 8.17 8.30 19.32
C ASP A 417 9.05 7.47 20.26
N GLY A 418 9.68 8.11 21.20
CA GLY A 418 10.30 7.48 22.36
C GLY A 418 9.25 6.74 23.21
N ARG A 419 9.56 6.48 24.47
CA ARG A 419 8.62 5.82 25.38
C ARG A 419 7.35 6.65 25.54
N ARG A 420 6.18 6.01 25.33
CA ARG A 420 4.86 6.62 25.49
C ARG A 420 4.06 5.88 26.57
N TYR A 421 3.26 6.65 27.29
CA TYR A 421 2.29 6.14 28.27
C TYR A 421 0.90 6.48 27.80
N THR A 422 -0.02 5.52 27.87
CA THR A 422 -1.41 5.73 27.53
C THR A 422 -2.33 5.20 28.62
N VAL A 423 -3.41 5.92 28.87
CA VAL A 423 -4.53 5.46 29.69
C VAL A 423 -5.81 5.74 28.90
N GLY A 424 -6.69 4.78 28.81
CA GLY A 424 -7.97 4.89 28.15
C GLY A 424 -9.10 4.33 29.01
N MET A 425 -10.30 4.85 28.80
CA MET A 425 -11.52 4.33 29.40
C MET A 425 -12.61 4.21 28.35
N THR A 426 -13.33 3.08 28.36
CA THR A 426 -14.51 2.85 27.50
C THR A 426 -15.69 2.53 28.40
N TYR A 427 -16.75 3.31 28.29
CA TYR A 427 -18.01 3.06 28.98
C TYR A 427 -19.11 2.70 27.96
N SER A 428 -19.75 1.56 28.16
CA SER A 428 -20.85 1.07 27.33
C SER A 428 -22.18 1.22 28.08
N PHE A 429 -23.17 1.78 27.43
CA PHE A 429 -24.50 2.06 28.01
C PHE A 429 -25.47 0.88 27.88
#